data_226d12674eb5fbadbded5a3ece551dbd
#
_entry.id   226d12674eb5fbadbded5a3ece551dbd
#
_cell.length_a   1.000
_cell.length_b   1.000
_cell.length_c   1.000
_cell.angle_alpha   90.00
_cell.angle_beta   90.00
_cell.angle_gamma   90.00
#
_symmetry.space_group_name_H-M   'P 1'
#
loop_
_entity.id
_entity.type
_entity.pdbx_description
1 polymer ?
#
loop_
_entity_poly.entity_id
_entity_poly.type
_entity_poly.pdbx_seq_one_letter_code
_entity_poly.pdbx_strand_id
1 'polypeptide(L)'
;PPPPPPPLFFSTPTPATAILSGLVGSEMCIRDRANPWESLENITKHPEYMWPNIDVDHIKWTGGGTWFWHHMYNRHKGKTFNFDHSNKKYDFLYLNKTHRTHREKLYNRLLNKGILENSLYTNWPEKKLPAKYELPWAQDYPQYGMDQDIFEKPYNDTACSIVSETNDNDHEVFMTEKIWKPIIAQQFFVVHGNYLYLQKLKEMGFKTFNNYFEEAYDLDRDPDVRINTIVDVCDRLRDAQWKDMYLRSQSLRQYNFDTFFNKEKLSTEINNTLNLFLEFADSSQVPS
;
A
#
# COMPACT_ATOMS: atom_id res chain seq x y z
N PRO A 1 -36.73 -15.97 29.56
CA PRO A 1 -35.75 -16.66 28.75
C PRO A 1 -35.10 -15.64 27.83
N PRO A 2 -33.76 -15.69 27.63
CA PRO A 2 -33.11 -14.80 26.70
C PRO A 2 -33.55 -15.12 25.26
N PRO A 3 -33.54 -14.12 24.37
CA PRO A 3 -33.91 -14.35 22.97
C PRO A 3 -32.92 -15.35 22.34
N PRO A 4 -33.36 -16.15 21.38
CA PRO A 4 -32.49 -17.11 20.70
C PRO A 4 -31.40 -16.37 19.96
N PRO A 5 -30.16 -16.96 19.86
CA PRO A 5 -29.09 -16.38 19.10
C PRO A 5 -29.47 -16.23 17.62
N PRO A 6 -29.02 -15.18 16.93
CA PRO A 6 -29.30 -15.00 15.52
C PRO A 6 -28.80 -16.22 14.72
N PRO A 7 -29.47 -16.61 13.64
CA PRO A 7 -29.07 -17.76 12.84
C PRO A 7 -27.70 -17.55 12.23
N LEU A 8 -26.85 -18.57 12.33
CA LEU A 8 -25.54 -18.62 11.69
C LEU A 8 -25.71 -18.48 10.16
N PHE A 9 -25.11 -17.46 9.62
CA PHE A 9 -25.16 -17.09 8.19
C PHE A 9 -24.30 -18.02 7.30
N PHE A 10 -24.55 -19.33 7.29
CA PHE A 10 -23.87 -20.24 6.36
C PHE A 10 -24.83 -21.29 5.78
N SER A 11 -25.78 -20.86 4.94
CA SER A 11 -26.59 -21.81 4.16
C SER A 11 -26.57 -21.61 2.64
N THR A 12 -25.81 -20.63 2.13
CA THR A 12 -25.58 -20.46 0.68
C THR A 12 -24.14 -20.02 0.45
N PRO A 13 -23.46 -20.49 -0.60
CA PRO A 13 -22.12 -20.00 -0.92
C PRO A 13 -22.22 -18.52 -1.28
N THR A 14 -21.81 -17.66 -0.33
CA THR A 14 -21.71 -16.22 -0.58
C THR A 14 -20.53 -16.00 -1.54
N PRO A 15 -20.69 -15.22 -2.61
CA PRO A 15 -19.56 -14.91 -3.49
C PRO A 15 -18.38 -14.36 -2.68
N ALA A 16 -17.17 -14.83 -2.97
CA ALA A 16 -15.95 -14.44 -2.28
C ALA A 16 -15.82 -12.90 -2.10
N THR A 17 -16.34 -12.15 -3.07
CA THR A 17 -16.38 -10.68 -3.04
C THR A 17 -17.26 -10.11 -1.91
N ALA A 18 -18.35 -10.77 -1.56
CA ALA A 18 -19.24 -10.32 -0.49
C ALA A 18 -18.67 -10.62 0.90
N ILE A 19 -17.91 -11.72 1.03
CA ILE A 19 -17.19 -12.05 2.26
C ILE A 19 -16.08 -11.04 2.51
N LEU A 20 -15.27 -10.72 1.48
CA LEU A 20 -14.22 -9.70 1.60
C LEU A 20 -14.79 -8.30 1.92
N SER A 21 -15.86 -7.88 1.27
CA SER A 21 -16.48 -6.57 1.51
C SER A 21 -17.12 -6.47 2.89
N GLY A 22 -17.71 -7.55 3.40
CA GLY A 22 -18.33 -7.59 4.73
C GLY A 22 -17.30 -7.59 5.86
N LEU A 23 -16.18 -8.31 5.70
CA LEU A 23 -15.11 -8.37 6.69
C LEU A 23 -14.29 -7.09 6.79
N VAL A 24 -14.20 -6.32 5.72
CA VAL A 24 -13.27 -5.19 5.62
C VAL A 24 -13.98 -3.85 5.65
N GLY A 25 -15.23 -3.76 5.19
CA GLY A 25 -15.95 -2.49 5.10
C GLY A 25 -16.26 -1.86 6.45
N SER A 26 -16.51 -2.65 7.50
CA SER A 26 -16.85 -2.13 8.83
C SER A 26 -15.61 -1.81 9.67
N GLU A 27 -14.50 -2.49 9.48
CA GLU A 27 -13.34 -2.39 10.37
C GLU A 27 -12.30 -1.36 9.97
N MET A 28 -12.11 -1.13 8.67
CA MET A 28 -11.19 -0.08 8.23
C MET A 28 -11.71 1.33 8.50
N CYS A 29 -13.04 1.52 8.60
CA CYS A 29 -13.64 2.80 8.91
C CYS A 29 -13.45 3.24 10.36
N ILE A 30 -13.26 2.31 11.28
CA ILE A 30 -13.13 2.60 12.73
C ILE A 30 -11.67 2.88 13.11
N ARG A 31 -10.72 2.50 12.29
CA ARG A 31 -9.30 2.33 12.68
C ARG A 31 -8.31 3.39 12.25
N ASP A 32 -8.68 4.38 11.46
CA ASP A 32 -7.81 5.54 11.24
C ASP A 32 -7.60 6.39 12.50
N ARG A 33 -8.34 6.12 13.59
CA ARG A 33 -8.22 6.81 14.87
C ARG A 33 -7.52 6.01 15.97
N ALA A 34 -7.42 4.70 15.84
CA ALA A 34 -6.65 3.86 16.74
C ALA A 34 -5.72 3.02 15.87
N ASN A 35 -4.43 3.05 16.14
CA ASN A 35 -3.45 2.21 15.47
C ASN A 35 -3.91 0.74 15.56
N PRO A 36 -4.39 0.11 14.48
CA PRO A 36 -4.96 -1.24 14.56
C PRO A 36 -3.94 -2.30 14.93
N TRP A 37 -2.65 -1.92 14.92
CA TRP A 37 -1.52 -2.79 15.15
C TRP A 37 -0.87 -2.57 16.52
N GLU A 38 -1.26 -1.52 17.26
CA GLU A 38 -0.76 -1.31 18.62
C GLU A 38 -1.37 -2.26 19.63
N SER A 39 -2.44 -2.96 19.29
CA SER A 39 -2.94 -3.98 20.17
C SER A 39 -3.85 -4.97 19.47
N LEU A 40 -3.31 -6.09 19.05
CA LEU A 40 -4.05 -7.36 19.02
C LEU A 40 -4.86 -7.57 20.32
N GLU A 41 -4.38 -7.07 21.46
CA GLU A 41 -5.11 -6.98 22.72
C GLU A 41 -6.43 -6.21 22.64
N ASN A 42 -6.59 -5.23 21.73
CA ASN A 42 -7.86 -4.52 21.58
C ASN A 42 -8.87 -5.27 20.73
N ILE A 43 -8.44 -6.15 19.82
CA ILE A 43 -9.35 -7.05 19.08
C ILE A 43 -9.96 -8.06 20.04
N THR A 44 -9.18 -8.57 20.99
CA THR A 44 -9.67 -9.52 22.00
C THR A 44 -10.58 -8.89 23.05
N LYS A 45 -10.59 -7.55 23.19
CA LYS A 45 -11.45 -6.81 24.13
C LYS A 45 -12.83 -6.47 23.57
N HIS A 46 -13.08 -6.65 22.27
CA HIS A 46 -14.36 -6.38 21.63
C HIS A 46 -15.01 -7.68 21.15
N PRO A 47 -15.76 -8.39 22.02
CA PRO A 47 -16.34 -9.70 21.70
C PRO A 47 -17.33 -9.68 20.52
N GLU A 48 -17.86 -8.52 20.14
CA GLU A 48 -18.70 -8.34 18.96
C GLU A 48 -17.95 -8.51 17.63
N TYR A 49 -16.61 -8.49 17.65
CA TYR A 49 -15.75 -8.71 16.47
C TYR A 49 -15.08 -10.08 16.52
N MET A 50 -15.43 -10.91 17.51
CA MET A 50 -14.76 -12.18 17.70
C MET A 50 -15.21 -13.25 16.70
N TRP A 51 -14.22 -13.76 16.02
CA TRP A 51 -14.21 -15.16 15.59
C TRP A 51 -13.86 -15.98 16.83
N PRO A 52 -14.77 -16.79 17.36
CA PRO A 52 -14.46 -17.54 18.56
C PRO A 52 -13.35 -18.52 18.27
N ASN A 53 -12.27 -18.46 19.05
CA ASN A 53 -11.14 -19.39 19.07
C ASN A 53 -10.08 -19.24 17.94
N ILE A 54 -9.89 -18.08 17.34
CA ILE A 54 -8.71 -17.85 16.50
C ILE A 54 -7.57 -17.35 17.39
N ASP A 55 -6.47 -18.09 17.40
CA ASP A 55 -5.22 -17.66 18.00
C ASP A 55 -4.65 -16.50 17.17
N VAL A 56 -4.83 -15.29 17.68
CA VAL A 56 -4.46 -14.04 16.98
C VAL A 56 -2.96 -13.89 16.76
N ASP A 57 -2.12 -14.58 17.54
CA ASP A 57 -0.66 -14.57 17.39
C ASP A 57 -0.20 -15.30 16.11
N HIS A 58 -1.07 -16.11 15.52
CA HIS A 58 -0.80 -16.88 14.30
C HIS A 58 -1.58 -16.41 13.07
N ILE A 59 -2.42 -15.37 13.19
CA ILE A 59 -3.08 -14.82 12.01
C ILE A 59 -2.03 -14.15 11.12
N LYS A 60 -1.58 -14.85 10.12
CA LYS A 60 -0.83 -14.26 9.01
C LYS A 60 -1.82 -13.47 8.14
N TRP A 61 -1.80 -12.16 8.24
CA TRP A 61 -2.57 -11.26 7.39
C TRP A 61 -2.03 -11.24 5.96
N THR A 62 -2.12 -12.37 5.27
CA THR A 62 -1.65 -12.50 3.88
C THR A 62 -2.48 -11.69 2.89
N GLY A 63 -3.59 -11.12 3.34
CA GLY A 63 -4.60 -10.50 2.49
C GLY A 63 -4.56 -8.99 2.34
N GLY A 64 -3.75 -8.26 3.12
CA GLY A 64 -3.79 -6.80 3.12
C GLY A 64 -3.57 -6.18 1.74
N GLY A 65 -2.54 -6.63 1.02
CA GLY A 65 -2.22 -6.15 -0.32
C GLY A 65 -3.32 -6.43 -1.34
N THR A 66 -3.86 -7.63 -1.32
CA THR A 66 -4.95 -8.06 -2.21
C THR A 66 -6.22 -7.28 -1.99
N TRP A 67 -6.54 -6.97 -0.74
CA TRP A 67 -7.71 -6.19 -0.40
C TRP A 67 -7.61 -4.74 -0.91
N PHE A 68 -6.49 -4.06 -0.67
CA PHE A 68 -6.26 -2.72 -1.19
C PHE A 68 -6.23 -2.70 -2.71
N TRP A 69 -5.66 -3.72 -3.35
CA TRP A 69 -5.73 -3.87 -4.81
C TRP A 69 -7.18 -3.94 -5.28
N HIS A 70 -7.99 -4.84 -4.71
CA HIS A 70 -9.42 -4.96 -5.05
C HIS A 70 -10.17 -3.64 -4.86
N HIS A 71 -9.93 -2.95 -3.76
CA HIS A 71 -10.60 -1.69 -3.46
C HIS A 71 -10.21 -0.59 -4.46
N MET A 72 -8.91 -0.43 -4.71
CA MET A 72 -8.39 0.52 -5.70
C MET A 72 -8.83 0.17 -7.13
N TYR A 73 -8.86 -1.11 -7.49
CA TYR A 73 -9.41 -1.57 -8.76
C TYR A 73 -10.86 -1.12 -8.93
N ASN A 74 -11.72 -1.40 -7.96
CA ASN A 74 -13.15 -1.02 -8.03
C ASN A 74 -13.34 0.49 -8.11
N ARG A 75 -12.51 1.26 -7.42
CA ARG A 75 -12.57 2.72 -7.42
C ARG A 75 -12.14 3.32 -8.76
N HIS A 76 -11.24 2.69 -9.46
CA HIS A 76 -10.57 3.24 -10.64
C HIS A 76 -10.89 2.53 -11.97
N LYS A 77 -11.51 1.34 -11.95
CA LYS A 77 -11.92 0.64 -13.17
C LYS A 77 -12.83 1.52 -14.03
N GLY A 78 -12.53 1.56 -15.31
CA GLY A 78 -13.29 2.36 -16.29
C GLY A 78 -12.98 3.87 -16.27
N LYS A 79 -12.09 4.34 -15.39
CA LYS A 79 -11.58 5.71 -15.47
C LYS A 79 -10.51 5.82 -16.53
N THR A 80 -10.52 6.91 -17.27
CA THR A 80 -9.43 7.30 -18.17
C THR A 80 -8.45 8.18 -17.42
N PHE A 81 -7.17 7.89 -17.54
CA PHE A 81 -6.09 8.67 -16.96
C PHE A 81 -5.25 9.31 -18.05
N ASN A 82 -4.80 10.54 -17.84
CA ASN A 82 -3.96 11.30 -18.75
C ASN A 82 -2.59 11.56 -18.12
N PHE A 83 -1.79 10.50 -17.97
CA PHE A 83 -0.44 10.64 -17.45
C PHE A 83 0.54 11.02 -18.55
N ASP A 84 1.23 12.15 -18.35
CA ASP A 84 2.31 12.62 -19.21
C ASP A 84 3.65 12.47 -18.48
N HIS A 85 4.53 11.67 -19.05
CA HIS A 85 5.86 11.42 -18.52
C HIS A 85 6.98 12.08 -19.33
N SER A 86 6.62 12.90 -20.31
CA SER A 86 7.58 13.55 -21.23
C SER A 86 8.43 14.63 -20.56
N ASN A 87 7.88 15.28 -19.52
CA ASN A 87 8.54 16.41 -18.86
C ASN A 87 8.32 16.37 -17.34
N LYS A 88 9.33 15.92 -16.61
CA LYS A 88 9.34 15.87 -15.15
C LYS A 88 9.99 17.14 -14.59
N LYS A 89 9.30 17.81 -13.67
CA LYS A 89 9.76 19.05 -13.01
C LYS A 89 10.46 18.80 -11.70
N TYR A 90 10.15 17.66 -11.08
CA TYR A 90 10.66 17.25 -9.78
C TYR A 90 11.10 15.81 -9.83
N ASP A 91 12.06 15.45 -9.03
CA ASP A 91 12.57 14.08 -8.96
C ASP A 91 11.60 13.17 -8.23
N PHE A 92 11.10 13.60 -7.07
CA PHE A 92 10.32 12.70 -6.22
C PHE A 92 8.97 13.27 -5.82
N LEU A 93 8.04 12.33 -5.59
CA LEU A 93 6.77 12.51 -4.92
C LEU A 93 6.79 11.70 -3.61
N TYR A 94 6.74 12.38 -2.46
CA TYR A 94 6.73 11.74 -1.15
C TYR A 94 5.54 12.22 -0.33
N LEU A 95 4.52 11.38 -0.20
CA LEU A 95 3.23 11.78 0.36
C LEU A 95 2.91 10.99 1.63
N ASN A 96 3.01 11.65 2.78
CA ASN A 96 2.60 11.13 4.08
C ASN A 96 1.68 12.10 4.80
N LYS A 97 0.58 11.60 5.34
CA LYS A 97 -0.35 12.37 6.16
C LYS A 97 -0.19 12.04 7.64
N THR A 98 -0.18 10.76 7.96
CA THR A 98 -0.15 10.29 9.36
C THR A 98 1.29 10.18 9.83
N HIS A 99 1.58 10.81 10.96
CA HIS A 99 2.86 10.69 11.63
C HIS A 99 3.10 9.25 12.10
N ARG A 100 4.29 8.73 11.80
CA ARG A 100 4.79 7.43 12.26
C ARG A 100 6.31 7.49 12.38
N THR A 101 6.88 6.85 13.40
CA THR A 101 8.31 6.92 13.71
C THR A 101 9.20 6.57 12.51
N HIS A 102 8.88 5.51 11.76
CA HIS A 102 9.66 5.11 10.61
C HIS A 102 9.57 6.12 9.44
N ARG A 103 8.40 6.75 9.25
CA ARG A 103 8.21 7.81 8.23
C ARG A 103 8.99 9.06 8.58
N GLU A 104 9.01 9.41 9.86
CA GLU A 104 9.81 10.53 10.35
C GLU A 104 11.31 10.28 10.19
N LYS A 105 11.79 9.08 10.50
CA LYS A 105 13.18 8.68 10.25
C LYS A 105 13.55 8.82 8.77
N LEU A 106 12.72 8.28 7.87
CA LEU A 106 12.94 8.39 6.43
C LEU A 106 12.92 9.86 5.98
N TYR A 107 11.90 10.62 6.39
CA TYR A 107 11.78 12.05 6.07
C TYR A 107 13.02 12.84 6.48
N ASN A 108 13.47 12.70 7.71
CA ASN A 108 14.62 13.41 8.23
C ASN A 108 15.91 13.05 7.47
N ARG A 109 16.10 11.80 7.08
CA ARG A 109 17.27 11.38 6.30
C ARG A 109 17.19 11.90 4.86
N LEU A 110 16.04 11.87 4.21
CA LEU A 110 15.82 12.47 2.88
C LEU A 110 16.08 13.99 2.91
N LEU A 111 15.60 14.67 3.93
CA LEU A 111 15.80 16.11 4.13
C LEU A 111 17.27 16.45 4.33
N ASN A 112 17.96 15.73 5.22
CA ASN A 112 19.37 15.95 5.53
C ASN A 112 20.31 15.68 4.33
N LYS A 113 19.90 14.79 3.43
CA LYS A 113 20.60 14.52 2.17
C LYS A 113 20.26 15.53 1.05
N GLY A 114 19.34 16.47 1.29
CA GLY A 114 18.91 17.44 0.28
C GLY A 114 17.99 16.85 -0.81
N ILE A 115 17.55 15.59 -0.67
CA ILE A 115 16.72 14.91 -1.69
C ILE A 115 15.36 15.62 -1.86
N LEU A 116 14.82 16.18 -0.78
CA LEU A 116 13.53 16.87 -0.80
C LEU A 116 13.59 18.29 -1.42
N GLU A 117 14.77 18.81 -1.76
CA GLU A 117 14.91 20.13 -2.37
C GLU A 117 14.22 20.23 -3.74
N ASN A 118 14.35 19.19 -4.57
CA ASN A 118 13.70 19.07 -5.86
C ASN A 118 12.55 18.06 -5.85
N SER A 119 11.73 18.06 -4.80
CA SER A 119 10.64 17.11 -4.61
C SER A 119 9.33 17.78 -4.24
N LEU A 120 8.22 17.12 -4.53
CA LEU A 120 6.92 17.43 -3.94
C LEU A 120 6.69 16.49 -2.77
N TYR A 121 6.41 17.03 -1.59
CA TYR A 121 6.18 16.17 -0.44
C TYR A 121 5.15 16.71 0.54
N THR A 122 4.55 15.79 1.29
CA THR A 122 3.86 16.03 2.55
C THR A 122 4.41 15.08 3.58
N ASN A 123 4.74 15.60 4.77
CA ASN A 123 5.03 14.81 5.96
C ASN A 123 4.46 15.61 7.13
N TRP A 124 3.16 15.47 7.35
CA TRP A 124 2.40 16.35 8.20
C TRP A 124 3.09 16.61 9.56
N PRO A 125 3.22 17.88 10.02
CA PRO A 125 2.63 19.10 9.41
C PRO A 125 3.45 19.73 8.27
N GLU A 126 4.68 19.26 8.00
CA GLU A 126 5.54 19.81 6.95
C GLU A 126 5.03 19.43 5.57
N LYS A 127 5.05 20.38 4.66
CA LYS A 127 4.65 20.14 3.26
C LYS A 127 5.34 21.09 2.30
N LYS A 128 5.68 20.57 1.13
CA LYS A 128 6.08 21.34 -0.04
C LYS A 128 5.20 20.92 -1.22
N LEU A 129 3.94 21.33 -1.14
CA LEU A 129 2.98 21.18 -2.22
C LEU A 129 2.45 22.59 -2.57
N PRO A 130 2.78 23.10 -3.76
CA PRO A 130 2.15 24.34 -4.24
C PRO A 130 0.63 24.21 -4.26
N ALA A 131 -0.08 25.30 -3.95
CA ALA A 131 -1.55 25.34 -3.88
C ALA A 131 -2.25 24.79 -5.13
N LYS A 132 -1.61 24.88 -6.31
CA LYS A 132 -2.13 24.35 -7.57
C LYS A 132 -2.35 22.83 -7.63
N TYR A 133 -1.83 22.07 -6.66
CA TYR A 133 -1.98 20.62 -6.64
C TYR A 133 -3.25 20.16 -5.93
N GLU A 134 -3.97 21.07 -5.26
CA GLU A 134 -5.29 20.79 -4.65
C GLU A 134 -5.50 19.31 -4.25
N LEU A 135 -4.72 18.85 -3.27
CA LEU A 135 -4.91 17.51 -2.73
C LEU A 135 -5.93 17.61 -1.59
N PRO A 136 -7.19 17.17 -1.78
CA PRO A 136 -8.24 17.34 -0.76
C PRO A 136 -7.88 16.69 0.58
N TRP A 137 -7.11 15.60 0.54
CA TRP A 137 -6.63 14.92 1.77
C TRP A 137 -5.46 15.66 2.45
N ALA A 138 -4.85 16.63 1.80
CA ALA A 138 -3.88 17.53 2.41
C ALA A 138 -4.54 18.68 3.20
N GLN A 139 -5.87 18.77 3.20
CA GLN A 139 -6.65 19.64 4.07
C GLN A 139 -6.80 19.00 5.47
N ASP A 140 -7.10 19.83 6.47
CA ASP A 140 -7.13 19.37 7.88
C ASP A 140 -8.18 18.28 8.16
N TYR A 141 -9.24 18.21 7.36
CA TYR A 141 -10.30 17.21 7.47
C TYR A 141 -10.68 16.63 6.11
N PRO A 142 -9.91 15.70 5.54
CA PRO A 142 -10.29 15.06 4.29
C PRO A 142 -11.54 14.21 4.51
N GLN A 143 -12.42 14.20 3.51
CA GLN A 143 -13.53 13.26 3.48
C GLN A 143 -12.97 11.83 3.38
N TYR A 144 -13.68 10.90 3.99
CA TYR A 144 -13.33 9.48 3.97
C TYR A 144 -13.11 8.95 2.54
N GLY A 145 -12.02 8.22 2.33
CA GLY A 145 -11.68 7.59 1.04
C GLY A 145 -10.99 8.50 0.03
N MET A 146 -10.78 9.79 0.31
CA MET A 146 -10.04 10.68 -0.61
C MET A 146 -8.54 10.34 -0.69
N ASP A 147 -8.00 9.67 0.31
CA ASP A 147 -6.64 9.13 0.32
C ASP A 147 -6.42 8.06 -0.76
N GLN A 148 -7.49 7.47 -1.28
CA GLN A 148 -7.47 6.48 -2.35
C GLN A 148 -7.64 7.09 -3.75
N ASP A 149 -7.95 8.37 -3.86
CA ASP A 149 -8.04 9.05 -5.14
C ASP A 149 -6.66 9.35 -5.74
N ILE A 150 -6.63 9.36 -7.07
CA ILE A 150 -5.44 9.67 -7.84
C ILE A 150 -5.63 11.05 -8.47
N PHE A 151 -4.75 11.95 -8.11
CA PHE A 151 -4.66 13.29 -8.70
C PHE A 151 -3.50 13.27 -9.68
N GLU A 152 -3.76 13.34 -10.99
CA GLU A 152 -2.78 13.13 -12.04
C GLU A 152 -1.61 14.11 -11.98
N LYS A 153 -1.89 15.35 -11.60
CA LYS A 153 -0.90 16.42 -11.70
C LYS A 153 0.38 16.19 -10.88
N PRO A 154 0.36 15.76 -9.62
CA PRO A 154 1.60 15.43 -8.89
C PRO A 154 2.41 14.34 -9.58
N TYR A 155 1.74 13.30 -10.12
CA TYR A 155 2.40 12.19 -10.83
C TYR A 155 2.95 12.61 -12.19
N ASN A 156 2.30 13.55 -12.88
CA ASN A 156 2.79 14.11 -14.12
C ASN A 156 4.05 14.96 -13.89
N ASP A 157 4.06 15.76 -12.83
CA ASP A 157 5.14 16.70 -12.56
C ASP A 157 6.35 16.05 -11.87
N THR A 158 6.21 14.86 -11.26
CA THR A 158 7.29 14.16 -10.54
C THR A 158 7.74 12.89 -11.27
N ALA A 159 9.00 12.51 -11.10
CA ALA A 159 9.57 11.36 -11.80
C ALA A 159 9.41 10.03 -11.05
N CYS A 160 9.54 10.02 -9.74
CA CYS A 160 9.52 8.79 -8.94
C CYS A 160 8.72 9.01 -7.65
N SER A 161 7.90 8.05 -7.25
CA SER A 161 7.24 8.04 -5.94
C SER A 161 8.14 7.40 -4.89
N ILE A 162 8.38 8.09 -3.79
CA ILE A 162 8.89 7.46 -2.57
C ILE A 162 7.67 7.04 -1.76
N VAL A 163 7.34 5.75 -1.83
CA VAL A 163 6.22 5.15 -1.11
C VAL A 163 6.67 4.81 0.31
N SER A 164 5.99 5.31 1.32
CA SER A 164 6.22 4.91 2.71
C SER A 164 4.95 4.27 3.27
N GLU A 165 5.01 2.97 3.46
CA GLU A 165 3.88 2.18 3.88
C GLU A 165 3.50 2.39 5.34
N THR A 166 2.45 1.71 5.76
CA THR A 166 1.92 1.82 7.12
C THR A 166 2.85 1.14 8.12
N ASN A 167 3.49 0.05 7.75
CA ASN A 167 4.42 -0.74 8.56
C ASN A 167 5.75 -0.94 7.83
N ASP A 168 6.82 -1.08 8.59
CA ASP A 168 8.18 -1.36 8.14
C ASP A 168 8.85 -2.51 8.91
N ASN A 169 8.09 -3.24 9.73
CA ASN A 169 8.58 -4.39 10.50
C ASN A 169 8.93 -5.58 9.58
N ASP A 170 9.47 -6.64 10.16
CA ASP A 170 9.88 -7.86 9.47
C ASP A 170 8.79 -8.97 9.48
N HIS A 171 7.61 -8.66 10.02
CA HIS A 171 6.50 -9.60 10.06
C HIS A 171 5.89 -9.76 8.66
N GLU A 172 4.64 -9.48 8.52
CA GLU A 172 3.93 -9.69 7.26
C GLU A 172 3.96 -8.44 6.37
N VAL A 173 4.10 -8.65 5.06
CA VAL A 173 4.08 -7.57 4.07
C VAL A 173 2.68 -6.98 3.96
N PHE A 174 2.56 -5.71 4.31
CA PHE A 174 1.32 -4.97 4.28
C PHE A 174 1.34 -3.88 3.20
N MET A 175 0.67 -4.16 2.08
CA MET A 175 0.55 -3.23 0.95
C MET A 175 -0.74 -2.45 1.04
N THR A 176 -0.66 -1.13 0.94
CA THR A 176 -1.82 -0.24 1.01
C THR A 176 -2.09 0.46 -0.33
N GLU A 177 -3.02 1.40 -0.36
CA GLU A 177 -3.31 2.24 -1.52
C GLU A 177 -2.07 2.94 -2.09
N LYS A 178 -1.03 3.11 -1.29
CA LYS A 178 0.16 3.92 -1.62
C LYS A 178 0.97 3.34 -2.77
N ILE A 179 1.13 2.02 -2.83
CA ILE A 179 1.85 1.36 -3.94
C ILE A 179 1.00 1.30 -5.22
N TRP A 180 -0.30 1.15 -5.08
CA TRP A 180 -1.18 1.05 -6.25
C TRP A 180 -1.26 2.36 -7.03
N LYS A 181 -1.12 3.51 -6.37
CA LYS A 181 -1.13 4.81 -7.03
C LYS A 181 -0.02 5.00 -8.06
N PRO A 182 1.27 4.84 -7.75
CA PRO A 182 2.32 4.94 -8.75
C PRO A 182 2.23 3.85 -9.83
N ILE A 183 1.71 2.66 -9.52
CA ILE A 183 1.45 1.63 -10.52
C ILE A 183 0.39 2.10 -11.51
N ILE A 184 -0.75 2.62 -11.04
CA ILE A 184 -1.80 3.18 -11.90
C ILE A 184 -1.28 4.40 -12.66
N ALA A 185 -0.47 5.23 -12.02
CA ALA A 185 0.14 6.41 -12.64
C ALA A 185 1.29 6.06 -13.60
N GLN A 186 1.63 4.79 -13.77
CA GLN A 186 2.76 4.34 -14.59
C GLN A 186 4.06 5.06 -14.23
N GLN A 187 4.29 5.30 -12.94
CA GLN A 187 5.43 6.03 -12.42
C GLN A 187 6.47 5.07 -11.82
N PHE A 188 7.74 5.47 -11.80
CA PHE A 188 8.75 4.79 -11.00
C PHE A 188 8.40 4.91 -9.51
N PHE A 189 8.81 3.92 -8.72
CA PHE A 189 8.65 3.95 -7.28
C PHE A 189 9.83 3.32 -6.55
N VAL A 190 10.17 3.88 -5.40
CA VAL A 190 11.01 3.30 -4.36
C VAL A 190 10.14 3.09 -3.14
N VAL A 191 10.22 1.93 -2.50
CA VAL A 191 9.28 1.58 -1.42
C VAL A 191 10.00 1.41 -0.09
N HIS A 192 9.55 2.15 0.91
CA HIS A 192 9.83 1.89 2.30
C HIS A 192 8.63 1.17 2.93
N GLY A 193 8.77 -0.12 3.13
CA GLY A 193 7.76 -1.01 3.69
C GLY A 193 8.40 -2.13 4.49
N ASN A 194 7.68 -3.24 4.63
CA ASN A 194 8.16 -4.44 5.32
C ASN A 194 9.35 -5.08 4.59
N TYR A 195 10.08 -5.94 5.29
CA TYR A 195 11.06 -6.83 4.68
C TYR A 195 10.42 -7.69 3.59
N LEU A 196 11.10 -7.87 2.45
CA LEU A 196 10.61 -8.59 1.26
C LEU A 196 9.34 -7.99 0.60
N TYR A 197 9.11 -6.71 0.74
CA TYR A 197 7.97 -6.03 0.15
C TYR A 197 7.93 -6.15 -1.38
N LEU A 198 9.04 -5.85 -2.05
CA LEU A 198 9.14 -5.94 -3.51
C LEU A 198 9.11 -7.39 -4.00
N GLN A 199 9.64 -8.32 -3.22
CA GLN A 199 9.50 -9.75 -3.53
C GLN A 199 8.02 -10.15 -3.53
N LYS A 200 7.24 -9.76 -2.51
CA LYS A 200 5.80 -10.04 -2.46
C LYS A 200 5.04 -9.40 -3.63
N LEU A 201 5.40 -8.18 -4.00
CA LEU A 201 4.83 -7.51 -5.16
C LEU A 201 5.09 -8.31 -6.46
N LYS A 202 6.29 -8.88 -6.62
CA LYS A 202 6.64 -9.78 -7.73
C LYS A 202 5.82 -11.07 -7.72
N GLU A 203 5.60 -11.67 -6.56
CA GLU A 203 4.77 -12.87 -6.38
C GLU A 203 3.31 -12.61 -6.80
N MET A 204 2.79 -11.41 -6.57
CA MET A 204 1.47 -10.97 -7.05
C MET A 204 1.44 -10.68 -8.56
N GLY A 205 2.55 -10.90 -9.27
CA GLY A 205 2.66 -10.78 -10.72
C GLY A 205 3.03 -9.39 -11.25
N PHE A 206 3.45 -8.47 -10.38
CA PHE A 206 3.97 -7.16 -10.79
C PHE A 206 5.47 -7.20 -11.06
N LYS A 207 5.97 -6.23 -11.79
CA LYS A 207 7.39 -6.03 -12.05
C LYS A 207 7.92 -4.84 -11.26
N THR A 208 9.16 -4.94 -10.82
CA THR A 208 9.87 -3.87 -10.12
C THR A 208 10.94 -3.24 -11.03
N PHE A 209 11.67 -2.27 -10.52
CA PHE A 209 12.59 -1.46 -11.32
C PHE A 209 14.07 -1.82 -11.12
N ASN A 210 14.37 -3.08 -10.73
CA ASN A 210 15.73 -3.57 -10.47
C ASN A 210 16.69 -3.45 -11.66
N ASN A 211 16.19 -3.32 -12.89
CA ASN A 211 16.99 -3.06 -14.10
C ASN A 211 17.33 -1.57 -14.28
N TYR A 212 16.82 -0.68 -13.46
CA TYR A 212 17.00 0.77 -13.55
C TYR A 212 17.74 1.35 -12.34
N PHE A 213 17.51 0.78 -11.17
CA PHE A 213 18.21 1.12 -9.93
C PHE A 213 18.20 -0.06 -8.97
N GLU A 214 19.07 0.00 -7.98
CA GLU A 214 19.26 -1.05 -7.01
C GLU A 214 18.06 -1.16 -6.06
N GLU A 215 17.61 -2.40 -5.81
CA GLU A 215 16.50 -2.73 -4.91
C GLU A 215 16.97 -3.60 -3.72
N ALA A 216 18.26 -3.62 -3.41
CA ALA A 216 18.83 -4.44 -2.34
C ALA A 216 18.25 -4.12 -0.96
N TYR A 217 17.70 -2.91 -0.78
CA TYR A 217 17.00 -2.52 0.45
C TYR A 217 15.85 -3.45 0.82
N ASP A 218 15.24 -4.12 -0.14
CA ASP A 218 14.14 -5.06 0.10
C ASP A 218 14.57 -6.30 0.90
N LEU A 219 15.86 -6.62 0.85
CA LEU A 219 16.46 -7.79 1.50
C LEU A 219 17.01 -7.50 2.90
N ASP A 220 16.97 -6.26 3.34
CA ASP A 220 17.42 -5.87 4.67
C ASP A 220 16.31 -6.05 5.72
N ARG A 221 16.58 -6.87 6.74
CA ARG A 221 15.66 -7.05 7.86
C ARG A 221 15.66 -5.86 8.82
N ASP A 222 16.83 -5.23 8.99
CA ASP A 222 16.96 -4.04 9.84
C ASP A 222 16.29 -2.84 9.16
N PRO A 223 15.21 -2.28 9.75
CA PRO A 223 14.51 -1.15 9.15
C PRO A 223 15.39 0.11 9.04
N ASP A 224 16.35 0.32 9.92
CA ASP A 224 17.24 1.48 9.85
C ASP A 224 18.26 1.34 8.72
N VAL A 225 18.80 0.13 8.48
CA VAL A 225 19.65 -0.17 7.31
C VAL A 225 18.83 0.00 6.03
N ARG A 226 17.61 -0.55 5.98
CA ARG A 226 16.70 -0.42 4.84
C ARG A 226 16.43 1.04 4.48
N ILE A 227 16.15 1.90 5.47
CA ILE A 227 15.96 3.34 5.25
C ILE A 227 17.23 3.98 4.68
N ASN A 228 18.41 3.65 5.21
CA ASN A 228 19.68 4.22 4.69
C ASN A 228 19.90 3.85 3.23
N THR A 229 19.72 2.58 2.88
CA THR A 229 19.86 2.10 1.50
C THR A 229 18.84 2.78 0.57
N ILE A 230 17.58 2.97 1.01
CA ILE A 230 16.58 3.73 0.26
C ILE A 230 17.01 5.17 0.01
N VAL A 231 17.57 5.84 1.03
CA VAL A 231 18.05 7.23 0.90
C VAL A 231 19.22 7.29 -0.10
N ASP A 232 20.13 6.33 -0.08
CA ASP A 232 21.24 6.27 -1.02
C ASP A 232 20.79 5.97 -2.46
N VAL A 233 19.74 5.14 -2.64
CA VAL A 233 19.11 4.96 -3.96
C VAL A 233 18.48 6.27 -4.44
N CYS A 234 17.73 6.96 -3.62
CA CYS A 234 17.14 8.25 -3.98
C CYS A 234 18.20 9.31 -4.27
N ASP A 235 19.31 9.32 -3.54
CA ASP A 235 20.43 10.24 -3.77
C ASP A 235 21.03 10.05 -5.18
N ARG A 236 21.28 8.80 -5.57
CA ARG A 236 21.75 8.47 -6.94
C ARG A 236 20.71 8.81 -8.02
N LEU A 237 19.43 8.71 -7.72
CA LEU A 237 18.36 9.00 -8.67
C LEU A 237 18.14 10.50 -8.94
N ARG A 238 18.68 11.41 -8.12
CA ARG A 238 18.63 12.86 -8.40
C ARG A 238 19.32 13.23 -9.72
N ASP A 239 20.37 12.51 -10.08
CA ASP A 239 21.13 12.73 -11.32
C ASP A 239 20.62 11.87 -12.47
N ALA A 240 19.49 11.19 -12.31
CA ALA A 240 18.96 10.27 -13.29
C ALA A 240 18.43 10.99 -14.54
N GLN A 241 18.70 10.40 -15.70
CA GLN A 241 18.16 10.86 -16.96
C GLN A 241 16.69 10.37 -17.11
N TRP A 242 15.79 10.99 -16.37
CA TRP A 242 14.40 10.54 -16.25
C TRP A 242 13.71 10.34 -17.60
N LYS A 243 13.90 11.23 -18.54
CA LYS A 243 13.31 11.12 -19.88
C LYS A 243 13.72 9.81 -20.57
N ASP A 244 14.98 9.46 -20.52
CA ASP A 244 15.50 8.22 -21.11
C ASP A 244 15.02 6.99 -20.34
N MET A 245 15.02 7.05 -19.00
CA MET A 245 14.47 5.99 -18.15
C MET A 245 13.00 5.72 -18.46
N TYR A 246 12.19 6.76 -18.64
CA TYR A 246 10.78 6.63 -18.99
C TYR A 246 10.58 6.02 -20.38
N LEU A 247 11.40 6.38 -21.36
CA LEU A 247 11.34 5.78 -22.71
C LEU A 247 11.66 4.27 -22.63
N ARG A 248 12.74 3.90 -21.96
CA ARG A 248 13.16 2.49 -21.87
C ARG A 248 12.25 1.62 -21.00
N SER A 249 11.57 2.19 -20.00
CA SER A 249 10.70 1.46 -19.09
C SER A 249 9.24 1.40 -19.51
N GLN A 250 8.86 1.95 -20.66
CA GLN A 250 7.47 2.07 -21.08
C GLN A 250 6.72 0.72 -21.05
N SER A 251 7.28 -0.33 -21.61
CA SER A 251 6.65 -1.66 -21.64
C SER A 251 6.48 -2.26 -20.24
N LEU A 252 7.44 -2.04 -19.34
CA LEU A 252 7.35 -2.52 -17.95
C LEU A 252 6.23 -1.79 -17.20
N ARG A 253 6.17 -0.48 -17.32
CA ARG A 253 5.17 0.34 -16.63
C ARG A 253 3.76 0.06 -17.17
N GLN A 254 3.62 -0.10 -18.48
CA GLN A 254 2.37 -0.52 -19.10
C GLN A 254 1.94 -1.91 -18.61
N TYR A 255 2.88 -2.86 -18.56
CA TYR A 255 2.59 -4.20 -18.03
C TYR A 255 2.03 -4.14 -16.58
N ASN A 256 2.61 -3.32 -15.73
CA ASN A 256 2.11 -3.16 -14.35
C ASN A 256 0.72 -2.53 -14.31
N PHE A 257 0.47 -1.53 -15.15
CA PHE A 257 -0.86 -0.92 -15.30
C PHE A 257 -1.89 -1.95 -15.77
N ASP A 258 -1.58 -2.72 -16.81
CA ASP A 258 -2.46 -3.76 -17.36
C ASP A 258 -2.69 -4.88 -16.32
N THR A 259 -1.65 -5.26 -15.59
CA THR A 259 -1.75 -6.23 -14.49
C THR A 259 -2.68 -5.74 -13.40
N PHE A 260 -2.57 -4.46 -13.00
CA PHE A 260 -3.44 -3.88 -11.99
C PHE A 260 -4.91 -3.92 -12.40
N PHE A 261 -5.23 -3.62 -13.65
CA PHE A 261 -6.60 -3.63 -14.18
C PHE A 261 -7.06 -4.99 -14.74
N ASN A 262 -6.25 -6.03 -14.59
CA ASN A 262 -6.63 -7.39 -14.98
C ASN A 262 -7.53 -8.04 -13.94
N LYS A 263 -8.84 -8.10 -14.23
CA LYS A 263 -9.86 -8.66 -13.33
C LYS A 263 -9.60 -10.14 -13.00
N GLU A 264 -9.11 -10.93 -13.95
CA GLU A 264 -8.87 -12.37 -13.76
C GLU A 264 -7.71 -12.59 -12.78
N LYS A 265 -6.60 -11.87 -12.96
CA LYS A 265 -5.47 -11.90 -12.03
C LYS A 265 -5.88 -11.49 -10.62
N LEU A 266 -6.63 -10.39 -10.50
CA LEU A 266 -7.15 -9.93 -9.21
C LEU A 266 -8.06 -10.99 -8.57
N SER A 267 -8.97 -11.60 -9.33
CA SER A 267 -9.84 -12.67 -8.82
C SER A 267 -9.06 -13.89 -8.36
N THR A 268 -8.02 -14.27 -9.09
CA THR A 268 -7.12 -15.37 -8.71
C THR A 268 -6.43 -15.06 -7.38
N GLU A 269 -5.91 -13.86 -7.22
CA GLU A 269 -5.21 -13.45 -5.98
C GLU A 269 -6.16 -13.38 -4.79
N ILE A 270 -7.40 -12.92 -4.99
CA ILE A 270 -8.46 -12.96 -3.97
C ILE A 270 -8.73 -14.40 -3.54
N ASN A 271 -8.87 -15.32 -4.49
CA ASN A 271 -9.14 -16.72 -4.19
C ASN A 271 -7.97 -17.38 -3.47
N ASN A 272 -6.72 -17.11 -3.88
CA ASN A 272 -5.54 -17.59 -3.19
C ASN A 272 -5.50 -17.11 -1.72
N THR A 273 -5.79 -15.84 -1.49
CA THR A 273 -5.86 -15.25 -0.16
C THR A 273 -6.94 -15.90 0.69
N LEU A 274 -8.12 -16.15 0.13
CA LEU A 274 -9.23 -16.82 0.82
C LEU A 274 -8.90 -18.28 1.16
N ASN A 275 -8.28 -19.01 0.23
CA ASN A 275 -7.88 -20.39 0.46
C ASN A 275 -6.87 -20.50 1.60
N LEU A 276 -5.86 -19.64 1.64
CA LEU A 276 -4.91 -19.58 2.75
C LEU A 276 -5.61 -19.30 4.09
N PHE A 277 -6.62 -18.43 4.08
CA PHE A 277 -7.40 -18.15 5.28
C PHE A 277 -8.24 -19.35 5.73
N LEU A 278 -8.87 -20.07 4.80
CA LEU A 278 -9.65 -21.27 5.08
C LEU A 278 -8.79 -22.43 5.60
N GLU A 279 -7.63 -22.67 4.98
CA GLU A 279 -6.64 -23.66 5.44
C GLU A 279 -6.17 -23.37 6.87
N PHE A 280 -5.97 -22.11 7.19
CA PHE A 280 -5.62 -21.69 8.55
C PHE A 280 -6.76 -21.94 9.54
N ALA A 281 -7.99 -21.58 9.18
CA ALA A 281 -9.17 -21.81 10.03
C ALA A 281 -9.40 -23.31 10.30
N ASP A 282 -9.20 -24.17 9.30
CA ASP A 282 -9.30 -25.63 9.46
C ASP A 282 -8.17 -26.21 10.33
N SER A 283 -6.95 -25.70 10.20
CA SER A 283 -5.80 -26.15 11.00
C SER A 283 -5.88 -25.75 12.48
N SER A 284 -6.65 -24.70 12.80
CA SER A 284 -6.88 -24.25 14.18
C SER A 284 -7.95 -25.05 14.93
N GLN A 285 -8.66 -25.97 14.26
CA GLN A 285 -9.58 -26.93 14.87
C GLN A 285 -8.84 -28.21 15.32
N VAL A 286 -7.73 -28.10 16.06
CA VAL A 286 -7.10 -29.26 16.69
C VAL A 286 -7.91 -29.65 17.92
N PRO A 287 -8.32 -30.95 18.08
CA PRO A 287 -9.19 -31.35 19.17
C PRO A 287 -8.48 -31.25 20.52
N SER A 288 -9.23 -30.80 21.50
CA SER A 288 -8.92 -30.81 22.94
C SER A 288 -8.64 -32.22 23.46
#